data_5ac5e1d6736d559cf48bbc32e5a7e636
#
_entry.id   5ac5e1d6736d559cf48bbc32e5a7e636
#
_cell.length_a   1.000
_cell.length_b   1.000
_cell.length_c   1.000
_cell.angle_alpha   90.00
_cell.angle_beta   90.00
_cell.angle_gamma   90.00
#
_symmetry.space_group_name_H-M   'P 1'
#
loop_
_entity.id
_entity.type
_entity.pdbx_description
1 polymer ?
#
loop_
_entity_poly.entity_id
_entity_poly.type
_entity_poly.pdbx_seq_one_letter_code
_entity_poly.pdbx_strand_id
1 'polypeptide(L)'
;MKTYWNINRTLSPIKEWQPNCWIQVTCPTEQDQQELEDTYHIPDYFLSDISDTDERARYEYDDGWMLIILRIPYVKEIRSRTPYTTVPLGIIHKRDVTITVCNFETNMMLDFVSYQQKRNAGFTDYVDLIFRLFLSSAVWYLKRLKQINTLIEKAKRNLDKGVDNESLIGLSRLQDSLTYFITSIRGNENLLAKLKFKLQVDELDADLIEDVNIEMSQARETTSIYSDILESTMDTYSSIINNNMNTVMRTLTSVSIVMMLPTLISSLFGMNLINGMERSTWG
;
A
#
# COMPACT_ATOMS: atom_id res chain seq x y z
N MET A 1 1.19 -4.46 23.55
CA MET A 1 0.42 -3.55 24.46
C MET A 1 -1.05 -3.91 24.38
N LYS A 2 -1.68 -4.19 25.53
CA LYS A 2 -3.08 -4.62 25.66
C LYS A 2 -3.89 -3.53 26.34
N THR A 3 -5.06 -3.18 25.79
CA THR A 3 -5.98 -2.18 26.35
C THR A 3 -7.39 -2.73 26.32
N TYR A 4 -8.12 -2.58 27.42
CA TYR A 4 -9.53 -2.94 27.52
C TYR A 4 -10.39 -1.70 27.36
N TRP A 5 -11.44 -1.82 26.53
CA TRP A 5 -12.34 -0.73 26.22
C TRP A 5 -13.77 -1.10 26.61
N ASN A 6 -14.42 -0.25 27.37
CA ASN A 6 -15.88 -0.30 27.48
C ASN A 6 -16.46 0.23 26.18
N ILE A 7 -17.28 -0.57 25.51
CA ILE A 7 -17.90 -0.22 24.23
C ILE A 7 -19.35 0.26 24.38
N ASN A 8 -19.96 0.08 25.56
CA ASN A 8 -21.33 0.49 25.80
C ASN A 8 -21.39 2.01 26.03
N ARG A 9 -22.29 2.70 25.31
CA ARG A 9 -22.55 4.15 25.35
C ARG A 9 -21.39 5.04 24.91
N THR A 10 -20.19 4.89 25.49
CA THR A 10 -19.02 5.68 25.15
C THR A 10 -17.76 4.79 25.19
N LEU A 11 -16.86 4.99 24.23
CA LEU A 11 -15.59 4.26 24.23
C LEU A 11 -14.65 4.84 25.30
N SER A 12 -14.48 4.12 26.39
CA SER A 12 -13.61 4.51 27.51
C SER A 12 -12.70 3.36 27.95
N PRO A 13 -11.43 3.65 28.30
CA PRO A 13 -10.52 2.61 28.77
C PRO A 13 -10.96 2.09 30.15
N ILE A 14 -10.85 0.79 30.36
CA ILE A 14 -11.10 0.11 31.63
C ILE A 14 -9.86 -0.65 32.08
N LYS A 15 -9.72 -0.87 33.38
CA LYS A 15 -8.51 -1.50 33.96
C LYS A 15 -8.48 -3.01 33.80
N GLU A 16 -9.63 -3.64 33.83
CA GLU A 16 -9.79 -5.10 33.85
C GLU A 16 -10.87 -5.51 32.84
N TRP A 17 -10.79 -6.77 32.41
CA TRP A 17 -11.78 -7.36 31.53
C TRP A 17 -13.19 -7.33 32.14
N GLN A 18 -14.17 -7.03 31.33
CA GLN A 18 -15.59 -7.09 31.66
C GLN A 18 -16.35 -7.71 30.48
N PRO A 19 -17.48 -8.41 30.73
CA PRO A 19 -18.32 -8.93 29.65
C PRO A 19 -18.69 -7.84 28.65
N ASN A 20 -18.66 -8.17 27.36
CA ASN A 20 -18.91 -7.25 26.25
C ASN A 20 -17.94 -6.05 26.17
N CYS A 21 -16.73 -6.16 26.70
CA CYS A 21 -15.66 -5.21 26.43
C CYS A 21 -14.92 -5.57 25.13
N TRP A 22 -14.27 -4.57 24.56
CA TRP A 22 -13.35 -4.78 23.45
C TRP A 22 -11.90 -4.80 23.98
N ILE A 23 -11.17 -5.86 23.63
CA ILE A 23 -9.76 -6.02 23.96
C ILE A 23 -8.94 -5.64 22.72
N GLN A 24 -8.19 -4.57 22.82
CA GLN A 24 -7.28 -4.15 21.75
C GLN A 24 -5.86 -4.59 22.10
N VAL A 25 -5.24 -5.38 21.22
CA VAL A 25 -3.85 -5.84 21.35
C VAL A 25 -3.04 -5.31 20.16
N THR A 26 -2.07 -4.46 20.45
CA THR A 26 -1.18 -3.88 19.45
C THR A 26 0.25 -4.29 19.77
N CYS A 27 0.98 -4.79 18.75
CA CYS A 27 2.34 -5.33 18.88
C CYS A 27 2.42 -6.29 20.06
N PRO A 28 1.68 -7.43 20.03
CA PRO A 28 1.68 -8.39 21.12
C PRO A 28 3.10 -8.91 21.39
N THR A 29 3.43 -9.05 22.66
CA THR A 29 4.61 -9.80 23.10
C THR A 29 4.30 -11.29 23.13
N GLU A 30 5.33 -12.16 23.25
CA GLU A 30 5.12 -13.60 23.43
C GLU A 30 4.23 -13.88 24.66
N GLN A 31 4.39 -13.10 25.72
CA GLN A 31 3.55 -13.19 26.93
C GLN A 31 2.09 -12.80 26.65
N ASP A 32 1.86 -11.74 25.86
CA ASP A 32 0.50 -11.35 25.45
C ASP A 32 -0.17 -12.46 24.62
N GLN A 33 0.58 -13.11 23.72
CA GLN A 33 0.07 -14.22 22.90
C GLN A 33 -0.28 -15.43 23.75
N GLN A 34 0.62 -15.84 24.63
CA GLN A 34 0.40 -16.95 25.55
C GLN A 34 -0.79 -16.72 26.50
N GLU A 35 -0.97 -15.47 27.00
CA GLU A 35 -2.15 -15.12 27.79
C GLU A 35 -3.45 -15.22 26.98
N LEU A 36 -3.44 -14.83 25.68
CA LEU A 36 -4.61 -14.96 24.81
C LEU A 36 -4.99 -16.43 24.58
N GLU A 37 -4.00 -17.32 24.43
CA GLU A 37 -4.20 -18.75 24.27
C GLU A 37 -4.68 -19.40 25.55
N ASP A 38 -3.98 -19.17 26.68
CA ASP A 38 -4.24 -19.83 27.95
C ASP A 38 -5.52 -19.35 28.63
N THR A 39 -5.80 -18.03 28.59
CA THR A 39 -6.92 -17.43 29.32
C THR A 39 -8.23 -17.48 28.52
N TYR A 40 -8.16 -17.19 27.22
CA TYR A 40 -9.35 -17.14 26.38
C TYR A 40 -9.54 -18.41 25.55
N HIS A 41 -8.54 -19.32 25.50
CA HIS A 41 -8.55 -20.52 24.69
C HIS A 41 -8.78 -20.22 23.21
N ILE A 42 -8.08 -19.19 22.70
CA ILE A 42 -8.06 -18.86 21.28
C ILE A 42 -7.19 -19.91 20.58
N PRO A 43 -7.62 -20.47 19.42
CA PRO A 43 -6.78 -21.34 18.63
C PRO A 43 -5.43 -20.67 18.29
N ASP A 44 -4.32 -21.34 18.55
CA ASP A 44 -2.94 -20.84 18.34
C ASP A 44 -2.69 -20.42 16.90
N TYR A 45 -3.24 -21.16 15.94
CA TYR A 45 -3.10 -20.84 14.52
C TYR A 45 -3.79 -19.50 14.14
N PHE A 46 -4.80 -19.03 14.88
CA PHE A 46 -5.38 -17.69 14.64
C PHE A 46 -4.34 -16.59 14.86
N LEU A 47 -3.55 -16.69 15.92
CA LEU A 47 -2.52 -15.69 16.22
C LEU A 47 -1.35 -15.80 15.25
N SER A 48 -1.00 -17.02 14.83
CA SER A 48 -0.01 -17.28 13.78
C SER A 48 -0.43 -16.65 12.46
N ASP A 49 -1.67 -16.84 12.02
CA ASP A 49 -2.21 -16.27 10.78
C ASP A 49 -2.25 -14.74 10.81
N ILE A 50 -2.63 -14.15 11.95
CA ILE A 50 -2.60 -12.68 12.11
C ILE A 50 -1.16 -12.14 12.06
N SER A 51 -0.18 -12.96 12.42
CA SER A 51 1.24 -12.59 12.40
C SER A 51 1.84 -12.67 11.00
N ASP A 52 1.26 -13.44 10.09
CA ASP A 52 1.70 -13.54 8.70
C ASP A 52 1.32 -12.26 7.92
N THR A 53 2.34 -11.50 7.51
CA THR A 53 2.16 -10.26 6.74
C THR A 53 1.52 -10.48 5.37
N ASP A 54 1.58 -11.69 4.83
CA ASP A 54 1.05 -12.04 3.50
C ASP A 54 -0.33 -12.69 3.58
N GLU A 55 -0.86 -12.91 4.80
CA GLU A 55 -2.18 -13.49 5.02
C GLU A 55 -3.28 -12.66 4.34
N ARG A 56 -4.25 -13.35 3.75
CA ARG A 56 -5.33 -12.73 2.98
C ARG A 56 -6.53 -12.36 3.85
N ALA A 57 -7.27 -11.34 3.41
CA ALA A 57 -8.55 -11.02 4.03
C ALA A 57 -9.50 -12.22 3.95
N ARG A 58 -9.95 -12.72 5.11
CA ARG A 58 -10.83 -13.89 5.19
C ARG A 58 -11.65 -13.93 6.48
N TYR A 59 -12.65 -14.75 6.46
CA TYR A 59 -13.47 -15.14 7.59
C TYR A 59 -13.30 -16.62 7.86
N GLU A 60 -13.13 -16.97 9.12
CA GLU A 60 -13.04 -18.35 9.58
C GLU A 60 -13.87 -18.54 10.86
N TYR A 61 -14.34 -19.74 11.10
CA TYR A 61 -15.09 -20.09 12.30
C TYR A 61 -14.64 -21.47 12.76
N ASP A 62 -14.09 -21.55 13.97
CA ASP A 62 -13.61 -22.79 14.57
C ASP A 62 -13.84 -22.79 16.08
N ASP A 63 -14.30 -23.92 16.62
CA ASP A 63 -14.59 -24.15 18.07
C ASP A 63 -15.38 -23.01 18.73
N GLY A 64 -16.35 -22.45 18.02
CA GLY A 64 -17.17 -21.33 18.49
C GLY A 64 -16.46 -19.97 18.41
N TRP A 65 -15.22 -19.90 17.99
CA TRP A 65 -14.48 -18.68 17.69
C TRP A 65 -14.67 -18.26 16.25
N MET A 66 -14.90 -16.98 16.07
CA MET A 66 -14.90 -16.30 14.79
C MET A 66 -13.59 -15.54 14.62
N LEU A 67 -12.90 -15.76 13.50
CA LEU A 67 -11.76 -14.96 13.08
C LEU A 67 -12.13 -14.19 11.81
N ILE A 68 -11.85 -12.89 11.81
CA ILE A 68 -11.89 -12.03 10.65
C ILE A 68 -10.51 -11.41 10.48
N ILE A 69 -9.88 -11.62 9.34
CA ILE A 69 -8.62 -10.95 8.97
C ILE A 69 -8.95 -9.83 7.98
N LEU A 70 -8.84 -8.60 8.45
CA LEU A 70 -9.03 -7.39 7.65
C LEU A 70 -7.65 -6.84 7.25
N ARG A 71 -7.46 -6.55 5.96
CA ARG A 71 -6.23 -5.90 5.48
C ARG A 71 -6.35 -4.38 5.66
N ILE A 72 -5.43 -3.79 6.41
CA ILE A 72 -5.42 -2.35 6.67
C ILE A 72 -4.18 -1.67 6.10
N PRO A 73 -4.27 -0.41 5.64
CA PRO A 73 -3.13 0.28 5.06
C PRO A 73 -2.06 0.62 6.10
N TYR A 74 -0.81 0.36 5.74
CA TYR A 74 0.35 0.60 6.57
C TYR A 74 1.44 1.34 5.79
N VAL A 75 2.20 2.18 6.47
CA VAL A 75 3.33 2.93 5.87
C VAL A 75 4.62 2.42 6.47
N LYS A 76 5.51 1.93 5.61
CA LYS A 76 6.90 1.59 5.92
C LYS A 76 7.78 2.83 5.71
N GLU A 77 9.07 2.67 5.88
CA GLU A 77 10.02 3.73 5.52
C GLU A 77 9.90 4.10 4.04
N ILE A 78 9.97 5.41 3.73
CA ILE A 78 9.80 5.93 2.35
C ILE A 78 10.82 5.34 1.36
N ARG A 79 12.00 4.94 1.86
CA ARG A 79 13.04 4.29 1.04
C ARG A 79 12.85 2.79 0.87
N SER A 80 11.87 2.17 1.52
CA SER A 80 11.56 0.75 1.31
C SER A 80 11.11 0.49 -0.13
N ARG A 81 11.19 -0.76 -0.57
CA ARG A 81 10.68 -1.18 -1.90
C ARG A 81 9.20 -0.88 -2.07
N THR A 82 8.42 -1.00 -1.01
CA THR A 82 6.99 -0.73 -0.97
C THR A 82 6.68 0.18 0.22
N PRO A 83 6.80 1.52 0.05
CA PRO A 83 6.61 2.47 1.16
C PRO A 83 5.18 2.43 1.71
N TYR A 84 4.19 2.15 0.87
CA TYR A 84 2.82 1.91 1.28
C TYR A 84 2.50 0.43 1.06
N THR A 85 2.06 -0.24 2.09
CA THR A 85 1.71 -1.66 2.07
C THR A 85 0.46 -1.90 2.91
N THR A 86 0.08 -3.13 3.10
CA THR A 86 -1.03 -3.51 3.98
C THR A 86 -0.57 -4.55 4.99
N VAL A 87 -1.20 -4.53 6.15
CA VAL A 87 -0.95 -5.48 7.23
C VAL A 87 -2.27 -6.09 7.70
N PRO A 88 -2.25 -7.31 8.26
CA PRO A 88 -3.44 -7.92 8.82
C PRO A 88 -3.84 -7.25 10.15
N LEU A 89 -5.13 -7.04 10.31
CA LEU A 89 -5.80 -6.77 11.56
C LEU A 89 -6.72 -7.96 11.83
N GLY A 90 -6.40 -8.77 12.83
CA GLY A 90 -7.25 -9.85 13.28
C GLY A 90 -8.36 -9.33 14.17
N ILE A 91 -9.60 -9.75 13.93
CA ILE A 91 -10.75 -9.50 14.78
C ILE A 91 -11.26 -10.88 15.20
N ILE A 92 -11.19 -11.18 16.48
CA ILE A 92 -11.53 -12.48 17.07
C ILE A 92 -12.74 -12.27 17.97
N HIS A 93 -13.77 -13.10 17.83
CA HIS A 93 -14.98 -12.98 18.63
C HIS A 93 -15.54 -14.33 19.04
N LYS A 94 -15.97 -14.44 20.31
CA LYS A 94 -16.75 -15.56 20.85
C LYS A 94 -17.62 -15.06 21.99
N ARG A 95 -18.94 -15.18 21.86
CA ARG A 95 -19.94 -14.76 22.87
C ARG A 95 -19.79 -13.27 23.24
N ASP A 96 -19.27 -13.01 24.44
CA ASP A 96 -19.09 -11.68 25.06
C ASP A 96 -17.64 -11.15 24.99
N VAL A 97 -16.76 -11.87 24.29
CA VAL A 97 -15.34 -11.52 24.13
C VAL A 97 -15.09 -11.07 22.71
N THR A 98 -14.65 -9.84 22.53
CA THR A 98 -14.19 -9.31 21.23
C THR A 98 -12.77 -8.80 21.37
N ILE A 99 -11.87 -9.32 20.54
CA ILE A 99 -10.45 -9.00 20.58
C ILE A 99 -9.99 -8.54 19.19
N THR A 100 -9.25 -7.45 19.14
CA THR A 100 -8.50 -7.09 17.92
C THR A 100 -7.01 -7.24 18.17
N VAL A 101 -6.32 -7.90 17.23
CA VAL A 101 -4.87 -8.13 17.29
C VAL A 101 -4.24 -7.54 16.04
N CYS A 102 -3.22 -6.70 16.21
CA CYS A 102 -2.41 -6.19 15.13
C CYS A 102 -0.93 -6.17 15.55
N ASN A 103 -0.07 -6.81 14.78
CA ASN A 103 1.36 -6.88 15.07
C ASN A 103 2.12 -5.59 14.72
N PHE A 104 1.40 -4.58 14.24
CA PHE A 104 1.95 -3.30 13.83
C PHE A 104 1.25 -2.15 14.55
N GLU A 105 2.01 -1.14 14.95
CA GLU A 105 1.43 0.12 15.39
C GLU A 105 0.95 0.90 14.17
N THR A 106 -0.35 1.15 14.08
CA THR A 106 -0.97 1.78 12.93
C THR A 106 -1.70 3.06 13.32
N ASN A 107 -1.47 4.12 12.53
CA ASN A 107 -2.20 5.37 12.71
C ASN A 107 -3.72 5.20 12.54
N MET A 108 -4.16 4.19 11.77
CA MET A 108 -5.57 3.88 11.60
C MET A 108 -6.24 3.52 12.92
N MET A 109 -5.64 2.62 13.69
CA MET A 109 -6.20 2.19 14.99
C MET A 109 -6.18 3.32 16.02
N LEU A 110 -5.12 4.14 16.03
CA LEU A 110 -5.04 5.33 16.90
C LEU A 110 -6.13 6.36 16.56
N ASP A 111 -6.31 6.66 15.28
CA ASP A 111 -7.36 7.57 14.81
C ASP A 111 -8.75 7.00 15.11
N PHE A 112 -8.97 5.69 14.88
CA PHE A 112 -10.24 5.02 15.13
C PHE A 112 -10.69 5.22 16.58
N VAL A 113 -9.82 4.89 17.53
CA VAL A 113 -10.10 5.07 18.96
C VAL A 113 -10.36 6.55 19.28
N SER A 114 -9.48 7.45 18.84
CA SER A 114 -9.59 8.89 19.10
C SER A 114 -10.86 9.49 18.53
N TYR A 115 -11.27 9.05 17.34
CA TYR A 115 -12.48 9.51 16.67
C TYR A 115 -13.74 9.08 17.42
N GLN A 116 -13.81 7.81 17.85
CA GLN A 116 -14.96 7.31 18.62
C GLN A 116 -15.08 7.99 19.98
N GLN A 117 -13.97 8.21 20.67
CA GLN A 117 -13.93 8.95 21.93
C GLN A 117 -14.43 10.39 21.78
N LYS A 118 -14.01 11.09 20.72
CA LYS A 118 -14.44 12.48 20.45
C LYS A 118 -15.95 12.58 20.14
N ARG A 119 -16.49 11.57 19.47
CA ARG A 119 -17.94 11.52 19.19
C ARG A 119 -18.77 11.17 20.43
N ASN A 120 -18.15 10.78 21.53
CA ASN A 120 -18.83 10.25 22.71
C ASN A 120 -19.78 9.09 22.37
N ALA A 121 -19.43 8.31 21.34
CA ALA A 121 -20.22 7.20 20.84
C ALA A 121 -19.54 5.87 21.19
N GLY A 122 -20.31 4.94 21.74
CA GLY A 122 -19.96 3.54 21.87
C GLY A 122 -20.33 2.76 20.62
N PHE A 123 -20.33 1.45 20.76
CA PHE A 123 -20.80 0.51 19.75
C PHE A 123 -22.07 -0.17 20.27
N THR A 124 -23.01 -0.45 19.38
CA THR A 124 -24.24 -1.19 19.73
C THR A 124 -23.90 -2.61 20.16
N ASP A 125 -23.01 -3.25 19.41
CA ASP A 125 -22.51 -4.61 19.64
C ASP A 125 -21.17 -4.83 18.91
N TYR A 126 -20.73 -6.08 18.86
CA TYR A 126 -19.50 -6.45 18.15
C TYR A 126 -19.61 -6.33 16.62
N VAL A 127 -20.81 -6.41 16.06
CA VAL A 127 -21.06 -6.29 14.62
C VAL A 127 -20.84 -4.85 14.17
N ASP A 128 -21.40 -3.89 14.90
CA ASP A 128 -21.18 -2.45 14.69
C ASP A 128 -19.67 -2.11 14.79
N LEU A 129 -18.97 -2.65 15.78
CA LEU A 129 -17.52 -2.47 15.91
C LEU A 129 -16.78 -2.99 14.66
N ILE A 130 -17.13 -4.18 14.16
CA ILE A 130 -16.51 -4.77 12.96
C ILE A 130 -16.71 -3.86 11.75
N PHE A 131 -17.95 -3.47 11.45
CA PHE A 131 -18.22 -2.64 10.26
C PHE A 131 -17.63 -1.23 10.35
N ARG A 132 -17.53 -0.66 11.54
CA ARG A 132 -16.80 0.62 11.74
C ARG A 132 -15.31 0.48 11.54
N LEU A 133 -14.71 -0.66 11.87
CA LEU A 133 -13.31 -0.95 11.53
C LEU A 133 -13.11 -1.07 10.01
N PHE A 134 -14.06 -1.71 9.29
CA PHE A 134 -14.04 -1.72 7.82
C PHE A 134 -14.14 -0.31 7.24
N LEU A 135 -15.08 0.50 7.73
CA LEU A 135 -15.23 1.89 7.30
C LEU A 135 -13.95 2.70 7.53
N SER A 136 -13.38 2.58 8.73
CA SER A 136 -12.12 3.24 9.07
C SER A 136 -10.99 2.80 8.14
N SER A 137 -10.90 1.52 7.82
CA SER A 137 -9.93 0.99 6.87
C SER A 137 -10.07 1.62 5.49
N ALA A 138 -11.30 1.71 4.95
CA ALA A 138 -11.59 2.33 3.65
C ALA A 138 -11.19 3.82 3.61
N VAL A 139 -11.58 4.59 4.61
CA VAL A 139 -11.20 6.00 4.77
C VAL A 139 -9.68 6.17 4.83
N TRP A 140 -8.98 5.27 5.52
CA TRP A 140 -7.53 5.32 5.61
C TRP A 140 -6.83 4.91 4.31
N TYR A 141 -7.39 3.99 3.51
CA TYR A 141 -6.91 3.76 2.14
C TYR A 141 -6.98 5.04 1.31
N LEU A 142 -8.12 5.72 1.32
CA LEU A 142 -8.29 6.99 0.59
C LEU A 142 -7.32 8.08 1.07
N LYS A 143 -7.09 8.18 2.38
CA LYS A 143 -6.11 9.10 2.96
C LYS A 143 -4.69 8.81 2.47
N ARG A 144 -4.28 7.54 2.38
CA ARG A 144 -2.98 7.13 1.86
C ARG A 144 -2.86 7.33 0.35
N LEU A 145 -3.92 7.07 -0.39
CA LEU A 145 -3.97 7.33 -1.83
C LEU A 145 -3.75 8.81 -2.17
N LYS A 146 -4.32 9.74 -1.38
CA LYS A 146 -4.02 11.17 -1.52
C LYS A 146 -2.53 11.49 -1.32
N GLN A 147 -1.86 10.82 -0.36
CA GLN A 147 -0.43 10.97 -0.15
C GLN A 147 0.38 10.42 -1.33
N ILE A 148 0.02 9.23 -1.82
CA ILE A 148 0.64 8.62 -3.01
C ILE A 148 0.51 9.56 -4.21
N ASN A 149 -0.68 10.11 -4.47
CA ASN A 149 -0.88 11.06 -5.57
C ASN A 149 0.04 12.29 -5.46
N THR A 150 0.20 12.83 -4.26
CA THR A 150 1.12 13.96 -4.02
C THR A 150 2.57 13.60 -4.38
N LEU A 151 2.99 12.37 -4.09
CA LEU A 151 4.33 11.87 -4.44
C LEU A 151 4.48 11.63 -5.96
N ILE A 152 3.45 11.11 -6.61
CA ILE A 152 3.42 10.95 -8.07
C ILE A 152 3.60 12.31 -8.75
N GLU A 153 2.82 13.31 -8.36
CA GLU A 153 2.90 14.65 -8.92
C GLU A 153 4.25 15.34 -8.64
N LYS A 154 4.86 15.07 -7.50
CA LYS A 154 6.22 15.54 -7.19
C LYS A 154 7.26 14.89 -8.10
N ALA A 155 7.19 13.58 -8.30
CA ALA A 155 8.10 12.84 -9.17
C ALA A 155 7.98 13.31 -10.61
N LYS A 156 6.75 13.49 -11.15
CA LYS A 156 6.50 14.03 -12.49
C LYS A 156 7.19 15.38 -12.67
N ARG A 157 6.98 16.34 -11.76
CA ARG A 157 7.61 17.66 -11.82
C ARG A 157 9.15 17.62 -11.80
N ASN A 158 9.75 16.64 -11.14
CA ASN A 158 11.20 16.46 -11.18
C ASN A 158 11.65 15.94 -12.53
N LEU A 159 10.94 14.96 -13.10
CA LEU A 159 11.22 14.37 -14.39
C LEU A 159 11.05 15.37 -15.54
N ASP A 160 10.11 16.32 -15.44
CA ASP A 160 9.93 17.41 -16.41
C ASP A 160 11.14 18.37 -16.45
N LYS A 161 11.87 18.51 -15.33
CA LYS A 161 13.09 19.33 -15.27
C LYS A 161 14.34 18.61 -15.81
N GLY A 162 14.29 17.31 -15.86
CA GLY A 162 15.37 16.44 -16.34
C GLY A 162 15.12 15.00 -15.91
N VAL A 163 15.41 14.06 -16.79
CA VAL A 163 15.22 12.65 -16.47
C VAL A 163 16.18 12.23 -15.35
N ASP A 164 15.59 11.86 -14.24
CA ASP A 164 16.27 11.46 -13.00
C ASP A 164 15.88 10.02 -12.64
N ASN A 165 16.88 9.14 -12.51
CA ASN A 165 16.68 7.74 -12.18
C ASN A 165 16.02 7.54 -10.79
N GLU A 166 16.30 8.43 -9.84
CA GLU A 166 15.72 8.32 -8.49
C GLU A 166 14.20 8.54 -8.53
N SER A 167 13.74 9.50 -9.32
CA SER A 167 12.31 9.76 -9.53
C SER A 167 11.61 8.59 -10.22
N LEU A 168 12.24 7.96 -11.23
CA LEU A 168 11.67 6.77 -11.89
C LEU A 168 11.58 5.57 -10.95
N ILE A 169 12.62 5.32 -10.16
CA ILE A 169 12.60 4.28 -9.13
C ILE A 169 11.52 4.58 -8.08
N GLY A 170 11.36 5.85 -7.72
CA GLY A 170 10.29 6.30 -6.82
C GLY A 170 8.89 5.97 -7.35
N LEU A 171 8.63 6.24 -8.64
CA LEU A 171 7.35 5.90 -9.28
C LEU A 171 7.12 4.38 -9.31
N SER A 172 8.15 3.57 -9.62
CA SER A 172 8.05 2.11 -9.59
C SER A 172 7.69 1.57 -8.21
N ARG A 173 8.27 2.13 -7.13
CA ARG A 173 7.92 1.76 -5.74
C ARG A 173 6.47 2.12 -5.38
N LEU A 174 5.96 3.22 -5.91
CA LEU A 174 4.55 3.59 -5.73
C LEU A 174 3.62 2.66 -6.51
N GLN A 175 4.02 2.21 -7.70
CA GLN A 175 3.29 1.20 -8.47
C GLN A 175 3.17 -0.12 -7.70
N ASP A 176 4.28 -0.61 -7.13
CA ASP A 176 4.27 -1.80 -6.27
C ASP A 176 3.30 -1.59 -5.09
N SER A 177 3.32 -0.40 -4.46
CA SER A 177 2.43 -0.07 -3.34
C SER A 177 0.94 -0.08 -3.73
N LEU A 178 0.59 0.46 -4.91
CA LEU A 178 -0.78 0.43 -5.42
C LEU A 178 -1.26 -1.01 -5.71
N THR A 179 -0.36 -1.89 -6.14
CA THR A 179 -0.65 -3.31 -6.34
C THR A 179 -1.03 -4.00 -5.02
N TYR A 180 -0.33 -3.70 -3.92
CA TYR A 180 -0.73 -4.18 -2.59
C TYR A 180 -2.09 -3.62 -2.16
N PHE A 181 -2.35 -2.34 -2.42
CA PHE A 181 -3.61 -1.72 -2.06
C PHE A 181 -4.78 -2.34 -2.81
N ILE A 182 -4.72 -2.42 -4.14
CA ILE A 182 -5.82 -2.95 -4.95
C ILE A 182 -6.16 -4.40 -4.57
N THR A 183 -5.12 -5.22 -4.33
CA THR A 183 -5.30 -6.63 -3.94
C THR A 183 -5.97 -6.75 -2.57
N SER A 184 -5.53 -5.94 -1.61
CA SER A 184 -6.08 -5.95 -0.25
C SER A 184 -7.50 -5.37 -0.19
N ILE A 185 -7.78 -4.29 -0.90
CA ILE A 185 -9.12 -3.69 -0.98
C ILE A 185 -10.11 -4.69 -1.58
N ARG A 186 -9.76 -5.36 -2.69
CA ARG A 186 -10.60 -6.42 -3.28
C ARG A 186 -10.83 -7.58 -2.32
N GLY A 187 -9.79 -7.97 -1.56
CA GLY A 187 -9.92 -8.98 -0.51
C GLY A 187 -10.93 -8.56 0.57
N ASN A 188 -10.84 -7.32 1.03
CA ASN A 188 -11.75 -6.75 2.02
C ASN A 188 -13.19 -6.63 1.50
N GLU A 189 -13.41 -6.22 0.23
CA GLU A 189 -14.74 -6.19 -0.40
C GLU A 189 -15.39 -7.59 -0.44
N ASN A 190 -14.61 -8.61 -0.83
CA ASN A 190 -15.08 -9.98 -0.84
C ASN A 190 -15.40 -10.50 0.56
N LEU A 191 -14.57 -10.13 1.54
CA LEU A 191 -14.80 -10.45 2.95
C LEU A 191 -16.06 -9.77 3.48
N LEU A 192 -16.25 -8.48 3.19
CA LEU A 192 -17.45 -7.72 3.57
C LEU A 192 -18.73 -8.38 3.02
N ALA A 193 -18.71 -8.80 1.75
CA ALA A 193 -19.84 -9.48 1.13
C ALA A 193 -20.19 -10.80 1.85
N LYS A 194 -19.18 -11.57 2.29
CA LYS A 194 -19.38 -12.80 3.08
C LYS A 194 -19.95 -12.51 4.47
N LEU A 195 -19.43 -11.47 5.14
CA LEU A 195 -19.85 -11.11 6.50
C LEU A 195 -21.31 -10.67 6.56
N LYS A 196 -21.81 -9.96 5.55
CA LYS A 196 -23.23 -9.60 5.44
C LYS A 196 -24.17 -10.79 5.57
N PHE A 197 -23.81 -11.93 5.00
CA PHE A 197 -24.62 -13.16 5.08
C PHE A 197 -24.42 -13.94 6.38
N LYS A 198 -23.24 -13.80 7.01
CA LYS A 198 -22.87 -14.60 8.18
C LYS A 198 -23.29 -13.98 9.50
N LEU A 199 -23.31 -12.66 9.61
CA LEU A 199 -23.53 -11.93 10.85
C LEU A 199 -24.99 -11.53 11.09
N GLN A 200 -25.98 -11.98 10.28
CA GLN A 200 -27.40 -11.66 10.44
C GLN A 200 -27.62 -10.18 10.73
N VAL A 201 -27.19 -9.34 9.83
CA VAL A 201 -27.16 -7.88 9.98
C VAL A 201 -28.58 -7.32 10.13
N ASP A 202 -28.84 -6.58 11.19
CA ASP A 202 -30.07 -5.86 11.43
C ASP A 202 -30.23 -4.65 10.49
N GLU A 203 -31.45 -4.11 10.35
CA GLU A 203 -31.73 -2.94 9.52
C GLU A 203 -30.90 -1.69 9.94
N LEU A 204 -30.55 -1.58 11.23
CA LEU A 204 -29.74 -0.48 11.78
C LEU A 204 -28.28 -0.48 11.25
N ASP A 205 -27.76 -1.63 10.87
CA ASP A 205 -26.41 -1.76 10.32
C ASP A 205 -26.38 -1.62 8.80
N ALA A 206 -27.52 -1.62 8.13
CA ALA A 206 -27.62 -1.55 6.68
C ALA A 206 -27.00 -0.26 6.12
N ASP A 207 -27.26 0.88 6.72
CA ASP A 207 -26.70 2.18 6.33
C ASP A 207 -25.18 2.21 6.51
N LEU A 208 -24.68 1.69 7.64
CA LEU A 208 -23.24 1.59 7.90
C LEU A 208 -22.56 0.70 6.87
N ILE A 209 -23.18 -0.41 6.50
CA ILE A 209 -22.64 -1.33 5.49
C ILE A 209 -22.64 -0.68 4.11
N GLU A 210 -23.66 0.11 3.79
CA GLU A 210 -23.70 0.86 2.54
C GLU A 210 -22.56 1.89 2.50
N ASP A 211 -22.34 2.63 3.57
CA ASP A 211 -21.20 3.55 3.70
C ASP A 211 -19.87 2.83 3.50
N VAL A 212 -19.68 1.66 4.12
CA VAL A 212 -18.46 0.84 3.92
C VAL A 212 -18.28 0.44 2.46
N ASN A 213 -19.35 0.01 1.79
CA ASN A 213 -19.29 -0.36 0.38
C ASN A 213 -18.91 0.83 -0.51
N ILE A 214 -19.51 1.98 -0.28
CA ILE A 214 -19.24 3.21 -1.04
C ILE A 214 -17.77 3.60 -0.89
N GLU A 215 -17.29 3.73 0.35
CA GLU A 215 -15.91 4.14 0.64
C GLU A 215 -14.88 3.12 0.13
N MET A 216 -15.16 1.81 0.27
CA MET A 216 -14.28 0.75 -0.22
C MET A 216 -14.22 0.71 -1.74
N SER A 217 -15.38 0.85 -2.42
CA SER A 217 -15.44 0.94 -3.89
C SER A 217 -14.69 2.17 -4.40
N GLN A 218 -14.87 3.32 -3.75
CA GLN A 218 -14.12 4.53 -4.08
C GLN A 218 -12.62 4.34 -3.91
N ALA A 219 -12.18 3.69 -2.83
CA ALA A 219 -10.77 3.39 -2.62
C ALA A 219 -10.21 2.47 -3.73
N ARG A 220 -10.97 1.44 -4.12
CA ARG A 220 -10.60 0.54 -5.23
C ARG A 220 -10.47 1.28 -6.55
N GLU A 221 -11.47 2.08 -6.91
CA GLU A 221 -11.47 2.85 -8.16
C GLU A 221 -10.34 3.86 -8.19
N THR A 222 -10.13 4.61 -7.11
CA THR A 222 -9.04 5.57 -6.99
C THR A 222 -7.67 4.87 -7.12
N THR A 223 -7.51 3.69 -6.53
CA THR A 223 -6.28 2.90 -6.64
C THR A 223 -6.02 2.50 -8.09
N SER A 224 -7.06 2.03 -8.81
CA SER A 224 -6.95 1.66 -10.22
C SER A 224 -6.56 2.86 -11.08
N ILE A 225 -7.23 4.01 -10.91
CA ILE A 225 -6.93 5.24 -11.65
C ILE A 225 -5.48 5.67 -11.43
N TYR A 226 -4.98 5.65 -10.19
CA TYR A 226 -3.59 6.03 -9.93
C TYR A 226 -2.58 5.02 -10.49
N SER A 227 -2.93 3.73 -10.54
CA SER A 227 -2.11 2.70 -11.19
C SER A 227 -1.99 2.96 -12.69
N ASP A 228 -3.10 3.24 -13.36
CA ASP A 228 -3.13 3.53 -14.80
C ASP A 228 -2.35 4.82 -15.14
N ILE A 229 -2.49 5.86 -14.30
CA ILE A 229 -1.73 7.10 -14.44
C ILE A 229 -0.22 6.85 -14.30
N LEU A 230 0.18 6.03 -13.33
CA LEU A 230 1.59 5.68 -13.13
C LEU A 230 2.17 4.91 -14.32
N GLU A 231 1.46 3.89 -14.79
CA GLU A 231 1.87 3.09 -15.94
C GLU A 231 2.07 3.97 -17.18
N SER A 232 1.07 4.79 -17.52
CA SER A 232 1.15 5.75 -18.63
C SER A 232 2.29 6.76 -18.46
N THR A 233 2.54 7.19 -17.22
CA THR A 233 3.65 8.10 -16.91
C THR A 233 4.99 7.44 -17.17
N MET A 234 5.20 6.23 -16.68
CA MET A 234 6.46 5.48 -16.86
C MET A 234 6.73 5.18 -18.34
N ASP A 235 5.70 4.82 -19.11
CA ASP A 235 5.82 4.61 -20.57
C ASP A 235 6.22 5.88 -21.32
N THR A 236 5.64 7.00 -20.94
CA THR A 236 5.97 8.31 -21.51
C THR A 236 7.43 8.66 -21.27
N TYR A 237 7.92 8.55 -20.04
CA TYR A 237 9.32 8.86 -19.74
C TYR A 237 10.29 7.84 -20.34
N SER A 238 9.93 6.57 -20.45
CA SER A 238 10.71 5.58 -21.19
C SER A 238 10.87 5.95 -22.66
N SER A 239 9.81 6.44 -23.29
CA SER A 239 9.83 6.91 -24.67
C SER A 239 10.71 8.18 -24.84
N ILE A 240 10.65 9.11 -23.89
CA ILE A 240 11.50 10.32 -23.87
C ILE A 240 12.98 9.92 -23.75
N ILE A 241 13.32 9.01 -22.85
CA ILE A 241 14.70 8.51 -22.67
C ILE A 241 15.21 7.90 -23.98
N ASN A 242 14.43 7.03 -24.62
CA ASN A 242 14.78 6.40 -25.88
C ASN A 242 14.99 7.43 -27.00
N ASN A 243 14.12 8.45 -27.10
CA ASN A 243 14.28 9.52 -28.09
C ASN A 243 15.54 10.36 -27.84
N ASN A 244 15.83 10.69 -26.59
CA ASN A 244 17.05 11.42 -26.22
C ASN A 244 18.29 10.61 -26.55
N MET A 245 18.30 9.31 -26.26
CA MET A 245 19.40 8.40 -26.62
C MET A 245 19.62 8.36 -28.13
N ASN A 246 18.54 8.25 -28.92
CA ASN A 246 18.64 8.28 -30.39
C ASN A 246 19.22 9.61 -30.90
N THR A 247 18.87 10.73 -30.28
CA THR A 247 19.41 12.04 -30.63
C THR A 247 20.91 12.13 -30.32
N VAL A 248 21.34 11.66 -29.15
CA VAL A 248 22.77 11.58 -28.78
C VAL A 248 23.53 10.67 -29.73
N MET A 249 23.00 9.50 -30.07
CA MET A 249 23.63 8.57 -31.03
C MET A 249 23.76 9.18 -32.43
N ARG A 250 22.72 9.85 -32.92
CA ARG A 250 22.78 10.57 -34.22
C ARG A 250 23.87 11.65 -34.22
N THR A 251 23.93 12.45 -33.15
CA THR A 251 24.95 13.50 -33.02
C THR A 251 26.35 12.89 -32.98
N LEU A 252 26.57 11.84 -32.18
CA LEU A 252 27.85 11.15 -32.08
C LEU A 252 28.27 10.56 -33.43
N THR A 253 27.35 9.90 -34.14
CA THR A 253 27.60 9.35 -35.47
C THR A 253 27.98 10.43 -36.47
N SER A 254 27.24 11.57 -36.47
CA SER A 254 27.53 12.69 -37.34
C SER A 254 28.93 13.30 -37.11
N VAL A 255 29.27 13.49 -35.81
CA VAL A 255 30.60 13.98 -35.44
C VAL A 255 31.71 12.97 -35.88
N SER A 256 31.47 11.66 -35.66
CA SER A 256 32.40 10.63 -36.08
C SER A 256 32.66 10.63 -37.59
N ILE A 257 31.61 10.77 -38.42
CA ILE A 257 31.74 10.85 -39.87
C ILE A 257 32.51 12.11 -40.27
N VAL A 258 32.20 13.26 -39.66
CA VAL A 258 32.94 14.51 -39.96
C VAL A 258 34.44 14.39 -39.60
N MET A 259 34.80 13.71 -38.52
CA MET A 259 36.19 13.48 -38.11
C MET A 259 36.91 12.45 -38.98
N MET A 260 36.19 11.50 -39.59
CA MET A 260 36.75 10.49 -40.48
C MET A 260 37.29 11.09 -41.77
N LEU A 261 36.65 12.11 -42.35
CA LEU A 261 37.07 12.71 -43.62
C LEU A 261 38.47 13.32 -43.56
N PRO A 262 38.84 14.18 -42.61
CA PRO A 262 40.24 14.65 -42.47
C PRO A 262 41.23 13.53 -42.23
N THR A 263 40.82 12.53 -41.42
CA THR A 263 41.68 11.38 -41.15
C THR A 263 41.99 10.56 -42.40
N LEU A 264 40.98 10.33 -43.25
CA LEU A 264 41.12 9.64 -44.51
C LEU A 264 42.09 10.42 -45.44
N ILE A 265 41.90 11.72 -45.58
CA ILE A 265 42.75 12.58 -46.37
C ILE A 265 44.21 12.55 -45.85
N SER A 266 44.40 12.76 -44.58
CA SER A 266 45.74 12.71 -43.97
C SER A 266 46.42 11.34 -44.14
N SER A 267 45.65 10.24 -44.05
CA SER A 267 46.14 8.90 -44.28
C SER A 267 46.59 8.68 -45.74
N LEU A 268 45.84 9.19 -46.71
CA LEU A 268 46.18 9.13 -48.13
C LEU A 268 47.50 9.88 -48.43
N PHE A 269 47.67 11.06 -47.83
CA PHE A 269 48.92 11.86 -47.98
C PHE A 269 50.09 11.26 -47.18
N GLY A 270 49.85 10.51 -46.11
CA GLY A 270 50.88 9.81 -45.31
C GLY A 270 51.35 8.48 -45.91
N MET A 271 50.73 7.99 -46.99
CA MET A 271 51.13 6.77 -47.66
C MET A 271 52.34 7.05 -48.54
N ASN A 272 53.39 6.21 -48.39
CA ASN A 272 54.59 6.23 -49.27
C ASN A 272 54.28 5.67 -50.70
N LEU A 273 53.24 6.21 -51.34
CA LEU A 273 52.92 5.85 -52.72
C LEU A 273 53.52 6.90 -53.65
N ILE A 274 54.25 6.44 -54.70
CA ILE A 274 54.73 7.30 -55.77
C ILE A 274 53.50 7.67 -56.65
N ASN A 275 52.72 8.68 -56.20
CA ASN A 275 51.50 9.08 -56.87
C ASN A 275 51.61 10.41 -57.63
N GLY A 276 52.77 11.00 -57.75
CA GLY A 276 53.02 12.26 -58.44
C GLY A 276 52.62 13.53 -57.71
N MET A 277 51.94 13.42 -56.57
CA MET A 277 51.52 14.58 -55.75
C MET A 277 52.70 15.25 -55.02
N GLU A 278 53.75 14.51 -54.74
CA GLU A 278 55.00 15.00 -54.14
C GLU A 278 55.73 16.02 -55.03
N ARG A 279 55.37 16.10 -56.31
CA ARG A 279 55.97 17.01 -57.29
C ARG A 279 55.07 18.17 -57.66
N SER A 280 53.93 18.23 -57.10
CA SER A 280 52.96 19.32 -57.31
C SER A 280 53.29 20.50 -56.38
N THR A 281 53.43 21.69 -56.95
CA THR A 281 53.64 22.95 -56.20
C THR A 281 52.41 23.37 -55.36
N TRP A 282 51.41 22.52 -55.29
CA TRP A 282 50.15 22.72 -54.53
C TRP A 282 49.90 21.62 -53.47
N GLY A 283 50.90 20.82 -53.11
CA GLY A 283 50.84 19.82 -52.05
C GLY A 283 51.43 20.30 -50.76
#